data_5387dfe31c340be1fb04700fc0a2f615
#
_entry.id   5387dfe31c340be1fb04700fc0a2f615
#
_cell.length_a   1.000
_cell.length_b   1.000
_cell.length_c   1.000
_cell.angle_alpha   90.00
_cell.angle_beta   90.00
_cell.angle_gamma   90.00
#
_symmetry.space_group_name_H-M   'P 1'
#
loop_
_entity.id
_entity.type
_entity.pdbx_description
1 polymer ?
#
loop_
_entity_poly.entity_id
_entity_poly.type
_entity_poly.pdbx_seq_one_letter_code
_entity_poly.pdbx_strand_id
1 'polypeptide(L)'
;MKKIIVSGEGGQGVRVISLTLAQLLVNLGYEVSLLYDYDSAVRGGLSLAHLVYDKKSIDNPVIDEADILLKLSDKAEGLHAKTTVYQTGLGSKDGKSLKLEDIPPTNEEIPFSELGTEIFGKELFGYMIALGRLMVLADINPPESDIRAVLPKKYKEENMNAIIFGQRLHEEGQKRLGEEKSGRRIKLSERGKQKKSS
;
A
#
# COMPACT_ATOMS: atom_id res chain seq x y z
N MET A 1 15.52 -0.56 14.59
CA MET A 1 14.88 0.63 14.03
C MET A 1 14.52 0.35 12.57
N LYS A 2 13.27 0.57 12.19
CA LYS A 2 12.74 0.42 10.82
C LYS A 2 12.29 1.76 10.29
N LYS A 3 12.49 2.01 8.99
CA LYS A 3 12.26 3.29 8.32
C LYS A 3 11.37 3.05 7.10
N ILE A 4 10.21 3.69 7.06
CA ILE A 4 9.24 3.59 5.97
C ILE A 4 8.93 4.97 5.43
N ILE A 5 8.90 5.10 4.10
CA ILE A 5 8.39 6.29 3.42
C ILE A 5 7.15 5.91 2.64
N VAL A 6 6.09 6.72 2.77
CA VAL A 6 4.91 6.66 1.92
C VAL A 6 4.85 7.95 1.12
N SER A 7 4.89 7.86 -0.20
CA SER A 7 4.84 9.01 -1.11
C SER A 7 3.62 8.93 -2.02
N GLY A 8 3.03 10.09 -2.30
CA GLY A 8 1.88 10.21 -3.18
C GLY A 8 1.48 11.66 -3.40
N GLU A 9 0.29 11.86 -3.94
CA GLU A 9 -0.32 13.17 -4.12
C GLU A 9 -1.40 13.42 -3.08
N GLY A 10 -1.77 14.67 -2.91
CA GLY A 10 -2.92 15.07 -2.10
C GLY A 10 -4.18 14.34 -2.54
N GLY A 11 -4.77 13.54 -1.66
CA GLY A 11 -5.94 12.68 -1.93
C GLY A 11 -5.62 11.19 -2.10
N GLN A 12 -4.38 10.80 -2.34
CA GLN A 12 -3.97 9.40 -2.55
C GLN A 12 -3.75 8.59 -1.25
N GLY A 13 -4.33 9.00 -0.15
CA GLY A 13 -4.36 8.21 1.07
C GLY A 13 -3.04 8.14 1.87
N VAL A 14 -1.99 8.89 1.50
CA VAL A 14 -0.69 8.90 2.20
C VAL A 14 -0.88 9.06 3.72
N ARG A 15 -1.69 10.06 4.12
CA ARG A 15 -1.97 10.31 5.54
C ARG A 15 -2.76 9.18 6.20
N VAL A 16 -3.72 8.59 5.49
CA VAL A 16 -4.55 7.51 6.05
C VAL A 16 -3.71 6.26 6.25
N ILE A 17 -2.90 5.88 5.27
CA ILE A 17 -1.97 4.74 5.36
C ILE A 17 -1.00 4.92 6.52
N SER A 18 -0.26 6.02 6.53
CA SER A 18 0.82 6.25 7.49
C SER A 18 0.31 6.44 8.92
N LEU A 19 -0.82 7.15 9.11
CA LEU A 19 -1.40 7.35 10.44
C LEU A 19 -1.99 6.05 10.99
N THR A 20 -2.69 5.27 10.16
CA THR A 20 -3.25 3.97 10.58
C THR A 20 -2.12 3.02 10.99
N LEU A 21 -1.04 2.97 10.20
CA LEU A 21 0.14 2.15 10.52
C LEU A 21 0.82 2.62 11.80
N ALA A 22 1.01 3.93 11.97
CA ALA A 22 1.62 4.50 13.18
C ALA A 22 0.81 4.18 14.44
N GLN A 23 -0.52 4.36 14.41
CA GLN A 23 -1.39 4.03 15.53
C GLN A 23 -1.35 2.53 15.86
N LEU A 24 -1.33 1.67 14.84
CA LEU A 24 -1.20 0.23 15.03
C LEU A 24 0.12 -0.12 15.71
N LEU A 25 1.24 0.46 15.27
CA LEU A 25 2.56 0.23 15.85
C LEU A 25 2.64 0.69 17.30
N VAL A 26 2.04 1.85 17.63
CA VAL A 26 1.94 2.32 19.03
C VAL A 26 1.15 1.34 19.89
N ASN A 27 0.01 0.83 19.38
CA ASN A 27 -0.79 -0.18 20.09
C ASN A 27 -0.02 -1.49 20.32
N LEU A 28 0.91 -1.83 19.41
CA LEU A 28 1.82 -2.98 19.53
C LEU A 28 3.04 -2.72 20.42
N GLY A 29 3.11 -1.54 21.06
CA GLY A 29 4.17 -1.15 22.00
C GLY A 29 5.48 -0.79 21.32
N TYR A 30 5.43 -0.21 20.11
CA TYR A 30 6.59 0.43 19.49
C TYR A 30 6.64 1.92 19.82
N GLU A 31 7.85 2.47 19.93
CA GLU A 31 8.09 3.89 19.77
C GLU A 31 7.95 4.24 18.29
N VAL A 32 7.26 5.35 17.98
CA VAL A 32 6.96 5.75 16.61
C VAL A 32 7.21 7.23 16.43
N SER A 33 7.94 7.57 15.38
CA SER A 33 8.03 8.93 14.86
C SER A 33 7.36 8.98 13.49
N LEU A 34 6.41 9.90 13.29
CA LEU A 34 5.70 10.11 12.04
C LEU A 34 5.77 11.59 11.68
N LEU A 35 6.51 11.91 10.63
CA LEU A 35 6.68 13.25 10.09
C LEU A 35 6.05 13.33 8.71
N TYR A 36 5.46 14.49 8.39
CA TYR A 36 4.89 14.75 7.09
C TYR A 36 5.61 15.90 6.39
N ASP A 37 5.81 15.74 5.10
CA ASP A 37 6.23 16.80 4.20
C ASP A 37 5.18 17.00 3.11
N TYR A 38 4.78 18.27 2.90
CA TYR A 38 3.72 18.63 1.97
C TYR A 38 4.18 19.79 1.09
N ASP A 39 3.96 19.66 -0.20
CA ASP A 39 3.93 20.82 -1.07
C ASP A 39 2.58 21.53 -0.90
N SER A 40 2.59 22.59 -0.10
CA SER A 40 1.38 23.38 0.21
C SER A 40 0.98 24.35 -0.91
N ALA A 41 1.82 24.55 -1.91
CA ALA A 41 1.61 25.57 -2.95
C ALA A 41 0.61 25.14 -4.03
N VAL A 42 0.29 23.85 -4.16
CA VAL A 42 -0.53 23.33 -5.27
C VAL A 42 -1.52 22.29 -4.78
N ARG A 43 -2.78 22.39 -5.23
CA ARG A 43 -3.78 21.33 -5.03
C ARG A 43 -3.33 20.06 -5.76
N GLY A 44 -3.25 18.93 -5.05
CA GLY A 44 -2.66 17.70 -5.60
C GLY A 44 -1.13 17.70 -5.59
N GLY A 45 -0.50 18.56 -4.78
CA GLY A 45 0.94 18.58 -4.56
C GLY A 45 1.48 17.31 -3.91
N LEU A 46 2.79 17.19 -3.89
CA LEU A 46 3.50 16.09 -3.25
C LEU A 46 3.11 15.96 -1.78
N SER A 47 2.87 14.75 -1.34
CA SER A 47 2.64 14.38 0.06
C SER A 47 3.57 13.24 0.42
N LEU A 48 4.39 13.43 1.43
CA LEU A 48 5.32 12.44 1.98
C LEU A 48 4.98 12.17 3.44
N ALA A 49 5.08 10.92 3.84
CA ALA A 49 5.06 10.52 5.24
C ALA A 49 6.33 9.72 5.54
N HIS A 50 7.11 10.19 6.50
CA HIS A 50 8.31 9.56 7.01
C HIS A 50 7.97 8.90 8.34
N LEU A 51 7.95 7.57 8.38
CA LEU A 51 7.61 6.78 9.57
C LEU A 51 8.82 5.98 10.00
N VAL A 52 9.24 6.22 11.25
CA VAL A 52 10.32 5.47 11.92
C VAL A 52 9.72 4.79 13.13
N TYR A 53 10.05 3.51 13.35
CA TYR A 53 9.62 2.80 14.55
C TYR A 53 10.69 1.85 15.08
N ASP A 54 10.67 1.65 16.40
CA ASP A 54 11.57 0.75 17.11
C ASP A 54 10.93 0.28 18.42
N LYS A 55 11.45 -0.80 19.02
CA LYS A 55 11.12 -1.18 20.41
C LYS A 55 11.86 -0.34 21.45
N LYS A 56 12.88 0.41 21.04
CA LYS A 56 13.67 1.32 21.86
C LYS A 56 13.35 2.76 21.48
N SER A 57 13.81 3.71 22.32
CA SER A 57 13.71 5.14 22.05
C SER A 57 14.34 5.50 20.69
N ILE A 58 13.67 6.40 19.97
CA ILE A 58 14.11 6.91 18.67
C ILE A 58 14.83 8.24 18.89
N ASP A 59 16.15 8.21 18.86
CA ASP A 59 16.96 9.43 19.08
C ASP A 59 17.06 10.28 17.80
N ASN A 60 17.04 9.64 16.63
CA ASN A 60 17.10 10.34 15.34
C ASN A 60 16.04 9.78 14.35
N PRO A 61 14.97 10.53 14.09
CA PRO A 61 13.91 10.12 13.15
C PRO A 61 14.22 10.44 11.69
N VAL A 62 15.41 10.93 11.35
CA VAL A 62 15.78 11.27 9.97
C VAL A 62 15.96 10.01 9.14
N ILE A 63 15.40 10.03 7.92
CA ILE A 63 15.48 8.93 6.95
C ILE A 63 16.35 9.38 5.78
N ASP A 64 17.59 8.92 5.72
CA ASP A 64 18.47 9.07 4.55
C ASP A 64 18.14 7.99 3.50
N GLU A 65 17.97 6.74 3.97
CA GLU A 65 17.55 5.59 3.19
C GLU A 65 16.45 4.86 3.94
N ALA A 66 15.34 4.57 3.28
CA ALA A 66 14.25 3.82 3.86
C ALA A 66 14.48 2.30 3.76
N ASP A 67 13.91 1.52 4.68
CA ASP A 67 13.81 0.07 4.48
C ASP A 67 12.76 -0.25 3.43
N ILE A 68 11.64 0.51 3.45
CA ILE A 68 10.53 0.32 2.52
C ILE A 68 10.03 1.70 2.04
N LEU A 69 9.84 1.84 0.73
CA LEU A 69 9.16 2.96 0.09
C LEU A 69 7.87 2.46 -0.57
N LEU A 70 6.73 2.98 -0.15
CA LEU A 70 5.47 2.85 -0.87
C LEU A 70 5.29 4.10 -1.74
N LYS A 71 5.33 3.93 -3.06
CA LYS A 71 5.26 5.01 -4.04
C LYS A 71 3.92 4.98 -4.78
N LEU A 72 3.01 5.90 -4.44
CA LEU A 72 1.68 6.01 -5.04
C LEU A 72 1.60 7.06 -6.17
N SER A 73 2.65 7.86 -6.35
CA SER A 73 2.80 8.87 -7.41
C SER A 73 4.26 8.99 -7.82
N ASP A 74 4.51 9.44 -9.04
CA ASP A 74 5.85 9.69 -9.59
C ASP A 74 6.45 11.05 -9.20
N LYS A 75 5.67 11.92 -8.56
CA LYS A 75 6.11 13.29 -8.19
C LYS A 75 7.30 13.34 -7.22
N ALA A 76 7.48 12.30 -6.40
CA ALA A 76 8.63 12.23 -5.50
C ALA A 76 9.84 11.66 -6.22
N GLU A 77 10.90 12.49 -6.37
CA GLU A 77 12.20 12.10 -6.90
C GLU A 77 13.24 11.99 -5.78
N GLY A 78 14.33 11.26 -6.03
CA GLY A 78 15.46 11.17 -5.11
C GLY A 78 15.21 10.37 -3.82
N LEU A 79 14.09 9.67 -3.70
CA LEU A 79 13.83 8.78 -2.56
C LEU A 79 14.51 7.43 -2.76
N HIS A 80 15.31 7.01 -1.77
CA HIS A 80 16.04 5.75 -1.79
C HIS A 80 15.49 4.78 -0.74
N ALA A 81 15.33 3.52 -1.12
CA ALA A 81 14.88 2.46 -0.23
C ALA A 81 15.45 1.09 -0.65
N LYS A 82 15.57 0.18 0.32
CA LYS A 82 15.96 -1.21 0.07
C LYS A 82 14.90 -1.97 -0.71
N THR A 83 13.63 -1.68 -0.43
CA THR A 83 12.48 -2.27 -1.12
C THR A 83 11.53 -1.15 -1.52
N THR A 84 11.06 -1.14 -2.76
CA THR A 84 10.07 -0.17 -3.24
C THR A 84 8.85 -0.89 -3.78
N VAL A 85 7.66 -0.43 -3.37
CA VAL A 85 6.38 -0.85 -3.92
C VAL A 85 5.78 0.31 -4.68
N TYR A 86 5.46 0.08 -5.94
CA TYR A 86 4.92 1.10 -6.84
C TYR A 86 3.45 0.86 -7.13
N GLN A 87 2.66 1.91 -7.20
CA GLN A 87 1.41 1.91 -7.96
C GLN A 87 1.75 1.67 -9.43
N THR A 88 1.03 0.77 -10.11
CA THR A 88 1.24 0.48 -11.54
C THR A 88 1.28 1.74 -12.40
N GLY A 89 2.21 1.78 -13.35
CA GLY A 89 2.38 2.89 -14.28
C GLY A 89 3.31 4.02 -13.80
N LEU A 90 3.81 3.99 -12.57
CA LEU A 90 4.70 5.03 -12.04
C LEU A 90 6.18 4.84 -12.41
N GLY A 91 6.57 3.66 -12.86
CA GLY A 91 7.97 3.33 -13.15
C GLY A 91 8.47 3.74 -14.53
N SER A 92 7.60 4.28 -15.40
CA SER A 92 7.92 4.56 -16.80
C SER A 92 7.80 6.05 -17.12
N LYS A 93 8.89 6.66 -17.53
CA LYS A 93 8.90 8.03 -18.08
C LYS A 93 8.07 8.17 -19.37
N ASP A 94 7.71 7.06 -20.02
CA ASP A 94 7.01 7.01 -21.30
C ASP A 94 5.58 6.44 -21.20
N GLY A 95 5.02 6.30 -19.99
CA GLY A 95 3.68 5.73 -19.78
C GLY A 95 3.59 4.23 -20.11
N LYS A 96 4.72 3.55 -20.27
CA LYS A 96 4.77 2.08 -20.42
C LYS A 96 5.03 1.49 -19.03
N SER A 97 4.21 0.54 -18.60
CA SER A 97 4.51 -0.28 -17.42
C SER A 97 5.93 -0.81 -17.50
N LEU A 98 6.66 -0.76 -16.39
CA LEU A 98 7.93 -1.46 -16.29
C LEU A 98 7.66 -2.93 -16.63
N LYS A 99 8.47 -3.52 -17.50
CA LYS A 99 8.41 -4.95 -17.69
C LYS A 99 8.87 -5.64 -16.40
N LEU A 100 8.26 -6.76 -16.08
CA LEU A 100 8.59 -7.52 -14.86
C LEU A 100 10.10 -7.82 -14.74
N GLU A 101 10.77 -7.97 -15.86
CA GLU A 101 12.22 -8.19 -16.01
C GLU A 101 13.07 -6.94 -15.69
N ASP A 102 12.48 -5.73 -15.78
CA ASP A 102 13.16 -4.44 -15.50
C ASP A 102 12.99 -4.02 -14.03
N ILE A 103 12.15 -4.72 -13.25
CA ILE A 103 11.94 -4.44 -11.83
C ILE A 103 12.96 -5.23 -11.04
N PRO A 104 13.84 -4.56 -10.24
CA PRO A 104 14.75 -5.28 -9.36
C PRO A 104 13.97 -6.25 -8.46
N PRO A 105 14.54 -7.41 -8.09
CA PRO A 105 13.85 -8.44 -7.31
C PRO A 105 13.36 -7.96 -5.93
N THR A 106 13.81 -6.78 -5.49
CA THR A 106 13.39 -6.10 -4.26
C THR A 106 12.24 -5.11 -4.47
N ASN A 107 11.77 -4.92 -5.71
CA ASN A 107 10.72 -3.95 -6.03
C ASN A 107 9.48 -4.68 -6.57
N GLU A 108 8.31 -4.13 -6.25
CA GLU A 108 7.01 -4.66 -6.66
C GLU A 108 6.19 -3.57 -7.35
N GLU A 109 5.52 -3.91 -8.43
CA GLU A 109 4.55 -3.06 -9.10
C GLU A 109 3.15 -3.64 -8.92
N ILE A 110 2.24 -2.89 -8.29
CA ILE A 110 0.90 -3.36 -7.91
C ILE A 110 -0.15 -2.32 -8.33
N PRO A 111 -1.22 -2.70 -9.04
CA PRO A 111 -2.30 -1.80 -9.48
C PRO A 111 -3.30 -1.54 -8.34
N PHE A 112 -2.88 -0.85 -7.28
CA PHE A 112 -3.70 -0.64 -6.08
C PHE A 112 -5.03 0.05 -6.37
N SER A 113 -5.03 1.12 -7.17
CA SER A 113 -6.22 1.90 -7.52
C SER A 113 -7.23 1.07 -8.31
N GLU A 114 -6.74 0.29 -9.26
CA GLU A 114 -7.54 -0.61 -10.09
C GLU A 114 -8.13 -1.74 -9.23
N LEU A 115 -7.31 -2.39 -8.41
CA LEU A 115 -7.76 -3.43 -7.49
C LEU A 115 -8.82 -2.91 -6.50
N GLY A 116 -8.62 -1.70 -5.97
CA GLY A 116 -9.61 -1.05 -5.10
C GLY A 116 -10.94 -0.85 -5.81
N THR A 117 -10.91 -0.42 -7.08
CA THR A 117 -12.10 -0.19 -7.89
C THR A 117 -12.78 -1.50 -8.30
N GLU A 118 -12.02 -2.46 -8.82
CA GLU A 118 -12.56 -3.71 -9.36
C GLU A 118 -13.12 -4.64 -8.29
N ILE A 119 -12.43 -4.77 -7.15
CA ILE A 119 -12.77 -5.74 -6.12
C ILE A 119 -13.72 -5.14 -5.07
N PHE A 120 -13.48 -3.89 -4.68
CA PHE A 120 -14.19 -3.21 -3.59
C PHE A 120 -15.11 -2.08 -4.06
N GLY A 121 -15.12 -1.77 -5.37
CA GLY A 121 -16.02 -0.78 -5.96
C GLY A 121 -15.59 0.68 -5.81
N LYS A 122 -14.43 0.96 -5.21
CA LYS A 122 -13.89 2.32 -5.07
C LYS A 122 -12.37 2.31 -4.99
N GLU A 123 -11.75 3.23 -5.69
CA GLU A 123 -10.30 3.45 -5.69
C GLU A 123 -9.71 3.61 -4.28
N LEU A 124 -10.43 4.28 -3.37
CA LEU A 124 -9.95 4.52 -2.00
C LEU A 124 -9.57 3.25 -1.24
N PHE A 125 -10.15 2.09 -1.59
CA PHE A 125 -9.79 0.81 -0.96
C PHE A 125 -8.44 0.29 -1.45
N GLY A 126 -7.94 0.76 -2.58
CA GLY A 126 -6.58 0.52 -3.04
C GLY A 126 -5.53 0.96 -2.03
N TYR A 127 -5.78 2.06 -1.31
CA TYR A 127 -4.87 2.54 -0.25
C TYR A 127 -4.84 1.60 0.97
N MET A 128 -5.94 0.92 1.26
CA MET A 128 -5.99 -0.10 2.30
C MET A 128 -5.32 -1.41 1.85
N ILE A 129 -5.45 -1.76 0.57
CA ILE A 129 -4.69 -2.87 -0.04
C ILE A 129 -3.19 -2.58 0.08
N ALA A 130 -2.76 -1.36 -0.25
CA ALA A 130 -1.37 -0.93 -0.12
C ALA A 130 -0.87 -0.99 1.33
N LEU A 131 -1.69 -0.58 2.31
CA LEU A 131 -1.37 -0.73 3.73
C LEU A 131 -1.18 -2.20 4.11
N GLY A 132 -2.07 -3.09 3.67
CA GLY A 132 -1.94 -4.53 3.92
C GLY A 132 -0.64 -5.10 3.36
N ARG A 133 -0.26 -4.71 2.13
CA ARG A 133 1.01 -5.12 1.53
C ARG A 133 2.21 -4.57 2.28
N LEU A 134 2.16 -3.30 2.68
CA LEU A 134 3.21 -2.64 3.45
C LEU A 134 3.43 -3.33 4.80
N MET A 135 2.37 -3.78 5.48
CA MET A 135 2.46 -4.53 6.74
C MET A 135 3.23 -5.85 6.55
N VAL A 136 2.98 -6.59 5.47
CA VAL A 136 3.71 -7.84 5.16
C VAL A 136 5.20 -7.57 4.94
N LEU A 137 5.54 -6.57 4.14
CA LEU A 137 6.93 -6.21 3.86
C LEU A 137 7.68 -5.70 5.09
N ALA A 138 6.97 -5.06 6.00
CA ALA A 138 7.51 -4.56 7.26
C ALA A 138 7.57 -5.63 8.37
N ASP A 139 7.08 -6.84 8.09
CA ASP A 139 6.93 -7.94 9.06
C ASP A 139 6.06 -7.56 10.28
N ILE A 140 4.96 -6.84 10.00
CA ILE A 140 3.97 -6.40 10.99
C ILE A 140 2.74 -7.29 10.86
N ASN A 141 2.55 -8.20 11.82
CA ASN A 141 1.48 -9.19 11.78
C ASN A 141 0.62 -9.15 13.07
N PRO A 142 -0.18 -8.09 13.28
CA PRO A 142 -1.04 -7.96 14.45
C PRO A 142 -2.30 -8.81 14.33
N PRO A 143 -2.99 -9.09 15.45
CA PRO A 143 -4.35 -9.60 15.43
C PRO A 143 -5.31 -8.68 14.68
N GLU A 144 -6.34 -9.24 14.05
CA GLU A 144 -7.37 -8.44 13.34
C GLU A 144 -8.05 -7.42 14.26
N SER A 145 -8.24 -7.73 15.55
CA SER A 145 -8.81 -6.82 16.54
C SER A 145 -8.06 -5.50 16.64
N ASP A 146 -6.73 -5.56 16.59
CA ASP A 146 -5.86 -4.39 16.71
C ASP A 146 -5.90 -3.54 15.43
N ILE A 147 -5.94 -4.20 14.27
CA ILE A 147 -6.16 -3.49 12.99
C ILE A 147 -7.53 -2.80 13.02
N ARG A 148 -8.59 -3.50 13.42
CA ARG A 148 -9.94 -2.96 13.52
C ARG A 148 -10.04 -1.76 14.46
N ALA A 149 -9.27 -1.74 15.54
CA ALA A 149 -9.28 -0.66 16.52
C ALA A 149 -8.81 0.68 15.94
N VAL A 150 -7.86 0.66 15.01
CA VAL A 150 -7.25 1.85 14.39
C VAL A 150 -7.87 2.27 13.06
N LEU A 151 -8.77 1.45 12.48
CA LEU A 151 -9.38 1.76 11.19
C LEU A 151 -10.34 2.95 11.27
N PRO A 152 -10.43 3.76 10.20
CA PRO A 152 -11.45 4.78 10.06
C PRO A 152 -12.86 4.20 10.27
N LYS A 153 -13.73 4.95 10.96
CA LYS A 153 -15.11 4.50 11.23
C LYS A 153 -15.92 4.25 9.96
N LYS A 154 -15.68 5.08 8.93
CA LYS A 154 -16.33 4.96 7.64
C LYS A 154 -15.75 3.78 6.86
N TYR A 155 -16.60 2.90 6.34
CA TYR A 155 -16.23 1.72 5.56
C TYR A 155 -15.28 0.75 6.31
N LYS A 156 -15.54 0.54 7.61
CA LYS A 156 -14.63 -0.21 8.47
C LYS A 156 -14.42 -1.66 8.00
N GLU A 157 -15.50 -2.33 7.60
CA GLU A 157 -15.43 -3.71 7.13
C GLU A 157 -14.75 -3.81 5.76
N GLU A 158 -15.08 -2.92 4.84
CA GLU A 158 -14.44 -2.86 3.52
C GLU A 158 -12.95 -2.55 3.65
N ASN A 159 -12.58 -1.62 4.53
CA ASN A 159 -11.19 -1.31 4.82
C ASN A 159 -10.44 -2.52 5.37
N MET A 160 -11.05 -3.27 6.31
CA MET A 160 -10.45 -4.48 6.86
C MET A 160 -10.25 -5.55 5.79
N ASN A 161 -11.28 -5.80 4.97
CA ASN A 161 -11.20 -6.77 3.88
C ASN A 161 -10.14 -6.39 2.85
N ALA A 162 -9.99 -5.10 2.55
CA ALA A 162 -8.97 -4.59 1.64
C ALA A 162 -7.55 -4.80 2.21
N ILE A 163 -7.34 -4.59 3.52
CA ILE A 163 -6.07 -4.87 4.18
C ILE A 163 -5.74 -6.36 4.11
N ILE A 164 -6.68 -7.23 4.47
CA ILE A 164 -6.50 -8.70 4.39
C ILE A 164 -6.16 -9.13 2.96
N PHE A 165 -6.84 -8.56 1.96
CA PHE A 165 -6.51 -8.80 0.55
C PHE A 165 -5.08 -8.39 0.23
N GLY A 166 -4.65 -7.19 0.66
CA GLY A 166 -3.27 -6.70 0.47
C GLY A 166 -2.23 -7.59 1.13
N GLN A 167 -2.51 -8.15 2.30
CA GLN A 167 -1.64 -9.11 2.97
C GLN A 167 -1.46 -10.41 2.18
N ARG A 168 -2.48 -10.83 1.42
CA ARG A 168 -2.50 -12.09 0.65
C ARG A 168 -2.08 -11.94 -0.81
N LEU A 169 -1.75 -10.73 -1.27
CA LEU A 169 -1.46 -10.46 -2.68
C LEU A 169 -0.38 -11.37 -3.29
N HIS A 170 0.64 -11.72 -2.51
CA HIS A 170 1.70 -12.60 -2.97
C HIS A 170 1.19 -14.04 -3.24
N GLU A 171 0.32 -14.55 -2.39
CA GLU A 171 -0.30 -15.87 -2.55
C GLU A 171 -1.26 -15.91 -3.74
N GLU A 172 -2.05 -14.86 -3.92
CA GLU A 172 -2.98 -14.71 -5.05
C GLU A 172 -2.23 -14.58 -6.38
N GLY A 173 -1.14 -13.82 -6.42
CA GLY A 173 -0.29 -13.69 -7.61
C GLY A 173 0.32 -15.03 -8.03
N GLN A 174 0.83 -15.82 -7.09
CA GLN A 174 1.37 -17.15 -7.38
C GLN A 174 0.30 -18.13 -7.85
N LYS A 175 -0.91 -18.07 -7.30
CA LYS A 175 -2.03 -18.90 -7.77
C LYS A 175 -2.41 -18.55 -9.21
N ARG A 176 -2.54 -17.27 -9.57
CA ARG A 176 -2.86 -16.82 -10.94
C ARG A 176 -1.80 -17.27 -11.95
N LEU A 177 -0.52 -17.10 -11.62
CA LEU A 177 0.59 -17.58 -12.47
C LEU A 177 0.60 -19.11 -12.63
N GLY A 178 0.22 -19.85 -11.59
CA GLY A 178 0.06 -21.30 -11.65
C GLY A 178 -1.11 -21.74 -12.54
N GLU A 179 -2.24 -21.01 -12.50
CA GLU A 179 -3.44 -21.28 -13.30
C GLU A 179 -3.25 -20.90 -14.78
N GLU A 180 -2.56 -19.80 -15.09
CA GLU A 180 -2.19 -19.45 -16.47
C GLU A 180 -1.26 -20.50 -17.10
N LYS A 181 -0.27 -20.99 -16.34
CA LYS A 181 0.62 -22.09 -16.79
C LYS A 181 -0.12 -23.40 -16.97
N SER A 182 -1.23 -23.63 -16.28
CA SER A 182 -2.07 -24.85 -16.38
C SER A 182 -3.14 -24.76 -17.47
N GLY A 183 -3.21 -23.67 -18.24
CA GLY A 183 -4.14 -23.53 -19.38
C GLY A 183 -5.61 -23.32 -18.99
N ARG A 184 -5.92 -23.06 -17.72
CA ARG A 184 -7.28 -22.72 -17.29
C ARG A 184 -7.49 -21.21 -17.32
N ARG A 185 -8.01 -20.71 -18.46
CA ARG A 185 -8.58 -19.36 -18.54
C ARG A 185 -9.76 -19.27 -17.57
N ILE A 186 -9.60 -18.58 -16.45
CA ILE A 186 -10.74 -18.20 -15.59
C ILE A 186 -11.49 -17.08 -16.31
N LYS A 187 -12.71 -17.39 -16.80
CA LYS A 187 -13.67 -16.37 -17.24
C LYS A 187 -14.10 -15.55 -16.02
N LEU A 188 -13.55 -14.36 -15.85
CA LEU A 188 -13.94 -13.35 -14.87
C LEU A 188 -15.22 -12.59 -15.26
N SER A 189 -16.23 -13.30 -15.81
CA SER A 189 -17.50 -12.66 -16.14
C SER A 189 -18.63 -13.65 -15.93
N GLU A 190 -19.25 -13.63 -14.74
CA GLU A 190 -20.67 -14.04 -14.63
C GLU A 190 -21.25 -13.95 -13.20
N ARG A 191 -20.61 -13.28 -12.24
CA ARG A 191 -21.23 -13.08 -10.90
C ARG A 191 -21.83 -11.70 -10.65
N GLY A 192 -21.93 -10.84 -11.67
CA GLY A 192 -22.47 -9.47 -11.55
C GLY A 192 -23.86 -9.25 -12.13
N LYS A 193 -24.54 -10.27 -12.73
CA LYS A 193 -25.81 -10.06 -13.47
C LYS A 193 -27.02 -10.87 -12.94
N GLN A 194 -27.07 -11.20 -11.68
CA GLN A 194 -28.32 -11.74 -11.10
C GLN A 194 -28.68 -10.97 -9.83
N LYS A 195 -29.33 -9.82 -10.00
CA LYS A 195 -30.33 -9.23 -9.10
C LYS A 195 -30.82 -7.88 -9.66
N LYS A 196 -31.58 -7.95 -10.78
CA LYS A 196 -32.56 -6.96 -11.17
C LYS A 196 -33.60 -7.65 -12.04
N SER A 197 -34.53 -8.32 -11.41
CA SER A 197 -35.90 -8.58 -11.89
C SER A 197 -36.66 -9.33 -10.81
N SER A 198 -37.35 -8.63 -9.97
CA SER A 198 -38.67 -8.90 -9.42
C SER A 198 -39.06 -7.72 -8.56
#